data_0ac9e446dc2dfdfc1255adc0a6f64b7d
#
_entry.id   0ac9e446dc2dfdfc1255adc0a6f64b7d
#
_cell.length_a   1.000
_cell.length_b   1.000
_cell.length_c   1.000
_cell.angle_alpha   90.00
_cell.angle_beta   90.00
_cell.angle_gamma   90.00
#
_symmetry.space_group_name_H-M   'P 1'
#
loop_
_entity.id
_entity.type
_entity.pdbx_description
1 polymer ?
#
loop_
_entity_poly.entity_id
_entity_poly.type
_entity_poly.pdbx_seq_one_letter_code
_entity_poly.pdbx_strand_id
1 'polypeptide(L)'
;YVVAENMRSDPRYHAIDNEVLALADGQIPLDVPGVQTAFPSILFESLATSIQPHLQVPDAEAVPAHFNAGIRTLGPLLALAANSPFLPADWYDEVEDPRSLVDETHQELRIAVFEQSVNLSPNPKVRVPGDVESATDVVDRVVEDDLYAPFLREWIADSDRETFADEIWEFDYRRSTYWRWLRCVVGGDPVAGAGDERSLRIEYRPLPTQPTVTDVVGLQALTVGLLRGLVAADHPLAELPWAAAETSFYSAAEDGLDADLAWV
;
A
#
# COMPACT_ATOMS: atom_id res chain seq x y z
N TYR A 1 22.49 6.63 -6.88
CA TYR A 1 21.49 5.58 -6.60
C TYR A 1 22.24 4.24 -6.41
N VAL A 2 22.18 3.69 -5.22
CA VAL A 2 22.90 2.46 -4.84
C VAL A 2 21.91 1.47 -4.24
N VAL A 3 21.80 0.31 -4.84
CA VAL A 3 20.99 -0.81 -4.31
C VAL A 3 21.78 -1.53 -3.23
N ALA A 4 21.14 -1.90 -2.12
CA ALA A 4 21.77 -2.60 -1.03
C ALA A 4 22.29 -3.98 -1.48
N GLU A 5 23.52 -4.34 -1.11
CA GLU A 5 24.14 -5.62 -1.47
C GLU A 5 23.36 -6.84 -0.96
N ASN A 6 22.59 -6.66 0.12
CA ASN A 6 21.73 -7.70 0.73
C ASN A 6 20.28 -7.66 0.26
N MET A 7 19.99 -6.95 -0.82
CA MET A 7 18.64 -6.99 -1.42
C MET A 7 18.28 -8.44 -1.78
N ARG A 8 17.03 -8.81 -1.53
CA ARG A 8 16.53 -10.15 -1.88
C ARG A 8 16.69 -10.38 -3.38
N SER A 9 17.42 -11.42 -3.75
CA SER A 9 17.54 -11.87 -5.12
C SER A 9 16.30 -12.69 -5.52
N ASP A 10 15.33 -12.03 -6.14
CA ASP A 10 14.11 -12.66 -6.65
C ASP A 10 13.90 -12.22 -8.10
N PRO A 11 13.85 -13.16 -9.08
CA PRO A 11 13.68 -12.83 -10.50
C PRO A 11 12.46 -11.95 -10.78
N ARG A 12 11.44 -12.00 -9.92
CA ARG A 12 10.23 -11.19 -10.03
C ARG A 12 10.53 -9.70 -9.99
N TYR A 13 11.44 -9.23 -9.14
CA TYR A 13 11.79 -7.80 -9.06
C TYR A 13 12.39 -7.30 -10.36
N HIS A 14 13.26 -8.08 -10.98
CA HIS A 14 13.86 -7.72 -12.26
C HIS A 14 12.84 -7.71 -13.40
N ALA A 15 11.90 -8.65 -13.40
CA ALA A 15 10.89 -8.70 -14.45
C ALA A 15 9.89 -7.56 -14.33
N ILE A 16 9.47 -7.21 -13.11
CA ILE A 16 8.60 -6.06 -12.86
C ILE A 16 9.32 -4.76 -13.24
N ASP A 17 10.59 -4.61 -12.86
CA ASP A 17 11.40 -3.45 -13.22
C ASP A 17 11.50 -3.28 -14.74
N ASN A 18 11.81 -4.36 -15.46
CA ASN A 18 11.88 -4.36 -16.92
C ASN A 18 10.54 -3.98 -17.56
N GLU A 19 9.43 -4.51 -17.07
CA GLU A 19 8.09 -4.21 -17.59
C GLU A 19 7.71 -2.75 -17.37
N VAL A 20 7.92 -2.24 -16.15
CA VAL A 20 7.64 -0.84 -15.83
C VAL A 20 8.53 0.10 -16.63
N LEU A 21 9.82 -0.21 -16.79
CA LEU A 21 10.73 0.56 -17.64
C LEU A 21 10.31 0.54 -19.11
N ALA A 22 9.81 -0.58 -19.61
CA ALA A 22 9.30 -0.65 -20.98
C ALA A 22 8.07 0.25 -21.20
N LEU A 23 7.18 0.34 -20.19
CA LEU A 23 6.04 1.25 -20.20
C LEU A 23 6.45 2.73 -20.11
N ALA A 24 7.61 3.00 -19.50
CA ALA A 24 8.15 4.35 -19.27
C ALA A 24 9.20 4.79 -20.31
N ASP A 25 9.32 4.10 -21.45
CA ASP A 25 10.39 4.36 -22.44
C ASP A 25 11.81 4.40 -21.81
N GLY A 26 12.06 3.57 -20.78
CA GLY A 26 13.35 3.38 -20.12
C GLY A 26 13.66 4.35 -18.97
N GLN A 27 12.77 5.29 -18.67
CA GLN A 27 12.94 6.26 -17.57
C GLN A 27 11.62 6.51 -16.86
N ILE A 28 11.56 6.20 -15.57
CA ILE A 28 10.36 6.36 -14.74
C ILE A 28 10.36 7.78 -14.18
N PRO A 29 9.38 8.63 -14.55
CA PRO A 29 9.33 10.00 -14.08
C PRO A 29 8.91 10.08 -12.61
N LEU A 30 9.45 11.05 -11.90
CA LEU A 30 9.02 11.49 -10.58
C LEU A 30 8.85 13.00 -10.61
N ASP A 31 7.66 13.47 -10.28
CA ASP A 31 7.30 14.88 -10.19
C ASP A 31 6.60 15.13 -8.85
N VAL A 32 7.32 15.71 -7.92
CA VAL A 32 6.85 16.07 -6.58
C VAL A 32 7.37 17.46 -6.23
N PRO A 33 6.81 18.14 -5.21
CA PRO A 33 7.26 19.48 -4.85
C PRO A 33 8.79 19.56 -4.69
N GLY A 34 9.41 20.43 -5.48
CA GLY A 34 10.86 20.67 -5.49
C GLY A 34 11.72 19.61 -6.19
N VAL A 35 11.14 18.52 -6.71
CA VAL A 35 11.89 17.48 -7.43
C VAL A 35 11.18 17.06 -8.70
N GLN A 36 11.79 17.30 -9.86
CA GLN A 36 11.36 16.79 -11.14
C GLN A 36 12.51 16.03 -11.80
N THR A 37 12.42 14.70 -11.82
CA THR A 37 13.51 13.84 -12.28
C THR A 37 12.97 12.53 -12.87
N ALA A 38 13.86 11.67 -13.35
CA ALA A 38 13.49 10.34 -13.84
C ALA A 38 14.54 9.28 -13.44
N PHE A 39 14.10 8.06 -13.24
CA PHE A 39 14.91 6.96 -12.74
C PHE A 39 14.98 5.79 -13.73
N PRO A 40 16.14 5.13 -13.85
CA PRO A 40 16.31 3.96 -14.71
C PRO A 40 15.87 2.66 -14.04
N SER A 41 15.09 2.70 -12.97
CA SER A 41 14.61 1.54 -12.23
C SER A 41 13.48 1.92 -11.27
N ILE A 42 12.51 1.03 -11.04
CA ILE A 42 11.49 1.19 -10.01
C ILE A 42 12.04 1.14 -8.58
N LEU A 43 13.29 0.71 -8.41
CA LEU A 43 13.87 0.48 -7.09
C LEU A 43 14.03 1.75 -6.24
N PHE A 44 13.82 2.94 -6.82
CA PHE A 44 13.73 4.15 -6.02
C PHE A 44 12.51 4.16 -5.08
N GLU A 45 11.48 3.36 -5.36
CA GLU A 45 10.34 3.17 -4.45
C GLU A 45 10.76 2.56 -3.11
N SER A 46 11.93 1.90 -3.05
CA SER A 46 12.51 1.37 -1.80
C SER A 46 12.83 2.46 -0.75
N LEU A 47 12.88 3.73 -1.16
CA LEU A 47 12.93 4.87 -0.24
C LEU A 47 11.64 5.04 0.56
N ALA A 48 10.53 4.48 0.05
CA ALA A 48 9.23 4.57 0.66
C ALA A 48 9.03 3.47 1.73
N THR A 49 9.85 3.43 2.78
CA THR A 49 9.71 2.47 3.88
C THR A 49 8.38 2.65 4.61
N SER A 50 7.72 1.54 4.93
CA SER A 50 6.40 1.54 5.57
C SER A 50 6.27 0.47 6.65
N ILE A 51 5.30 0.64 7.52
CA ILE A 51 4.75 -0.44 8.32
C ILE A 51 3.48 -0.95 7.66
N GLN A 52 3.20 -2.23 7.78
CA GLN A 52 2.01 -2.84 7.20
C GLN A 52 1.24 -3.62 8.28
N PRO A 53 0.42 -2.94 9.09
CA PRO A 53 -0.44 -3.61 10.06
C PRO A 53 -1.40 -4.57 9.38
N HIS A 54 -1.52 -5.78 9.92
CA HIS A 54 -2.47 -6.77 9.47
C HIS A 54 -3.51 -7.03 10.56
N LEU A 55 -4.78 -6.88 10.21
CA LEU A 55 -5.91 -7.25 11.05
C LEU A 55 -6.51 -8.57 10.55
N GLN A 56 -6.41 -9.63 11.36
CA GLN A 56 -7.18 -10.85 11.13
C GLN A 56 -8.66 -10.57 11.31
N VAL A 57 -9.48 -10.83 10.28
CA VAL A 57 -10.95 -10.80 10.38
C VAL A 57 -11.48 -12.15 10.84
N PRO A 58 -12.63 -12.19 11.54
CA PRO A 58 -13.17 -13.44 12.09
C PRO A 58 -13.48 -14.49 11.03
N ASP A 59 -14.12 -14.07 9.95
CA ASP A 59 -14.63 -14.93 8.88
C ASP A 59 -14.80 -14.12 7.58
N ALA A 60 -15.24 -14.78 6.51
CA ALA A 60 -15.46 -14.17 5.20
C ALA A 60 -16.63 -13.16 5.20
N GLU A 61 -17.64 -13.35 6.05
CA GLU A 61 -18.80 -12.46 6.14
C GLU A 61 -18.42 -11.11 6.76
N ALA A 62 -17.41 -11.10 7.61
CA ALA A 62 -16.91 -9.90 8.27
C ALA A 62 -15.97 -9.05 7.39
N VAL A 63 -15.53 -9.56 6.23
CA VAL A 63 -14.59 -8.84 5.34
C VAL A 63 -15.14 -7.48 4.89
N PRO A 64 -16.38 -7.34 4.39
CA PRO A 64 -16.86 -6.04 3.91
C PRO A 64 -16.86 -4.97 5.01
N ALA A 65 -17.37 -5.30 6.20
CA ALA A 65 -17.44 -4.36 7.31
C ALA A 65 -16.05 -3.83 7.71
N HIS A 66 -15.06 -4.71 7.87
CA HIS A 66 -13.72 -4.33 8.25
C HIS A 66 -12.95 -3.64 7.11
N PHE A 67 -13.12 -4.10 5.87
CA PHE A 67 -12.44 -3.53 4.72
C PHE A 67 -12.93 -2.12 4.42
N ASN A 68 -14.24 -1.92 4.37
CA ASN A 68 -14.84 -0.62 4.07
C ASN A 68 -14.60 0.39 5.21
N ALA A 69 -14.65 -0.03 6.47
CA ALA A 69 -14.20 0.80 7.60
C ALA A 69 -12.71 1.15 7.50
N GLY A 70 -11.89 0.19 7.05
CA GLY A 70 -10.47 0.42 6.78
C GLY A 70 -10.21 1.54 5.78
N ILE A 71 -10.96 1.58 4.67
CA ILE A 71 -10.86 2.65 3.66
C ILE A 71 -11.14 4.02 4.31
N ARG A 72 -12.17 4.13 5.16
CA ARG A 72 -12.56 5.39 5.82
C ARG A 72 -11.53 5.88 6.84
N THR A 73 -10.69 4.99 7.33
CA THR A 73 -9.64 5.35 8.29
C THR A 73 -8.28 5.64 7.67
N LEU A 74 -8.13 5.49 6.34
CA LEU A 74 -6.87 5.74 5.64
C LEU A 74 -6.38 7.18 5.85
N GLY A 75 -7.22 8.18 5.60
CA GLY A 75 -6.89 9.59 5.78
C GLY A 75 -6.53 9.93 7.22
N PRO A 76 -7.41 9.71 8.21
CA PRO A 76 -7.13 10.03 9.61
C PRO A 76 -5.86 9.36 10.17
N LEU A 77 -5.61 8.09 9.83
CA LEU A 77 -4.40 7.41 10.31
C LEU A 77 -3.13 7.89 9.57
N LEU A 78 -3.24 8.23 8.29
CA LEU A 78 -2.12 8.79 7.54
C LEU A 78 -1.77 10.19 8.04
N ALA A 79 -2.76 11.06 8.26
CA ALA A 79 -2.54 12.40 8.81
C ALA A 79 -1.78 12.36 10.13
N LEU A 80 -2.15 11.44 11.03
CA LEU A 80 -1.46 11.24 12.31
C LEU A 80 -0.04 10.69 12.16
N ALA A 81 0.21 9.87 11.12
CA ALA A 81 1.44 9.10 10.96
C ALA A 81 2.45 9.78 10.01
N ALA A 82 2.04 10.74 9.19
CA ALA A 82 2.86 11.38 8.17
C ALA A 82 4.16 11.93 8.76
N ASN A 83 5.29 11.57 8.14
CA ASN A 83 6.62 11.98 8.62
C ASN A 83 7.71 11.95 7.54
N SER A 84 7.32 11.89 6.26
CA SER A 84 8.27 11.78 5.14
C SER A 84 8.09 12.93 4.14
N PRO A 85 8.31 14.20 4.57
CA PRO A 85 8.09 15.36 3.72
C PRO A 85 9.24 15.63 2.74
N PHE A 86 10.36 14.93 2.86
CA PHE A 86 11.54 15.18 2.04
C PHE A 86 12.13 13.90 1.45
N LEU A 87 12.63 14.02 0.24
CA LEU A 87 13.48 13.06 -0.44
C LEU A 87 14.96 13.34 -0.15
N PRO A 88 15.92 12.52 -0.66
CA PRO A 88 17.34 12.80 -0.51
C PRO A 88 17.73 14.22 -0.93
N ALA A 89 18.53 14.89 -0.13
CA ALA A 89 18.84 16.31 -0.28
C ALA A 89 19.47 16.68 -1.63
N ASP A 90 20.23 15.76 -2.21
CA ASP A 90 20.87 15.91 -3.53
C ASP A 90 19.88 15.92 -4.72
N TRP A 91 18.61 15.65 -4.46
CA TRP A 91 17.55 15.75 -5.50
C TRP A 91 16.93 17.15 -5.59
N TYR A 92 17.26 18.02 -4.63
CA TYR A 92 16.76 19.39 -4.54
C TYR A 92 17.77 20.44 -5.03
N ASP A 93 18.76 20.06 -5.83
CA ASP A 93 19.85 20.95 -6.28
C ASP A 93 19.35 22.19 -7.07
N GLU A 94 18.17 22.13 -7.65
CA GLU A 94 17.56 23.25 -8.40
C GLU A 94 16.69 24.18 -7.54
N VAL A 95 16.50 23.88 -6.27
CA VAL A 95 15.69 24.69 -5.36
C VAL A 95 16.52 25.87 -4.83
N GLU A 96 16.12 27.09 -5.20
CA GLU A 96 16.84 28.31 -4.83
C GLU A 96 16.75 28.64 -3.33
N ASP A 97 15.55 28.47 -2.73
CA ASP A 97 15.34 28.67 -1.29
C ASP A 97 14.79 27.38 -0.65
N PRO A 98 15.63 26.58 0.04
CA PRO A 98 15.18 25.37 0.72
C PRO A 98 14.09 25.57 1.78
N ARG A 99 13.85 26.82 2.23
CA ARG A 99 12.79 27.10 3.21
C ARG A 99 11.41 27.04 2.61
N SER A 100 11.27 27.37 1.31
CA SER A 100 9.97 27.27 0.61
C SER A 100 9.49 25.84 0.58
N LEU A 101 10.39 24.85 0.54
CA LEU A 101 10.02 23.44 0.57
C LEU A 101 9.24 23.04 1.83
N VAL A 102 9.47 23.70 2.96
CA VAL A 102 8.75 23.38 4.21
C VAL A 102 7.26 23.67 4.08
N ASP A 103 6.92 24.72 3.34
CA ASP A 103 5.53 25.17 3.14
C ASP A 103 4.88 24.55 1.89
N GLU A 104 5.68 24.10 0.93
CA GLU A 104 5.21 23.63 -0.38
C GLU A 104 5.22 22.12 -0.52
N THR A 105 6.00 21.39 0.32
CA THR A 105 6.12 19.93 0.23
C THR A 105 4.91 19.22 0.82
N HIS A 106 4.63 18.03 0.29
CA HIS A 106 3.66 17.14 0.92
C HIS A 106 4.24 16.53 2.20
N GLN A 107 3.39 16.35 3.22
CA GLN A 107 3.81 15.79 4.51
C GLN A 107 4.17 14.29 4.42
N GLU A 108 3.70 13.61 3.35
CA GLU A 108 3.95 12.20 3.11
C GLU A 108 4.23 11.92 1.62
N LEU A 109 5.42 12.29 1.15
CA LEU A 109 5.86 12.11 -0.25
C LEU A 109 5.90 10.64 -0.69
N ARG A 110 5.98 9.69 0.23
CA ARG A 110 5.99 8.25 -0.11
C ARG A 110 4.76 7.82 -0.88
N ILE A 111 3.62 8.47 -0.66
CA ILE A 111 2.39 8.19 -1.41
C ILE A 111 2.63 8.50 -2.89
N ALA A 112 3.05 9.71 -3.21
CA ALA A 112 3.35 10.12 -4.58
C ALA A 112 4.49 9.29 -5.21
N VAL A 113 5.56 9.03 -4.46
CA VAL A 113 6.69 8.21 -4.92
C VAL A 113 6.24 6.82 -5.34
N PHE A 114 5.45 6.13 -4.52
CA PHE A 114 5.01 4.78 -4.85
C PHE A 114 3.96 4.77 -5.97
N GLU A 115 3.04 5.71 -6.00
CA GLU A 115 2.08 5.80 -7.08
C GLU A 115 2.75 6.11 -8.43
N GLN A 116 3.64 7.07 -8.47
CA GLN A 116 4.33 7.46 -9.71
C GLN A 116 5.33 6.41 -10.20
N SER A 117 5.92 5.62 -9.28
CA SER A 117 6.89 4.58 -9.66
C SER A 117 6.29 3.43 -10.48
N VAL A 118 4.98 3.15 -10.34
CA VAL A 118 4.37 1.96 -10.94
C VAL A 118 3.04 2.21 -11.67
N ASN A 119 2.42 3.39 -11.53
CA ASN A 119 1.14 3.71 -12.15
C ASN A 119 1.31 4.23 -13.60
N LEU A 120 2.08 3.55 -14.43
CA LEU A 120 2.35 3.92 -15.83
C LEU A 120 1.36 3.31 -16.82
N SER A 121 0.57 2.35 -16.39
CA SER A 121 -0.52 1.76 -17.17
C SER A 121 -1.79 2.63 -17.04
N PRO A 122 -2.71 2.59 -18.02
CA PRO A 122 -4.03 3.22 -17.92
C PRO A 122 -4.84 2.78 -16.68
N ASN A 123 -4.56 1.58 -16.15
CA ASN A 123 -5.15 1.05 -14.92
C ASN A 123 -4.15 1.17 -13.77
N PRO A 124 -4.25 2.21 -12.92
CA PRO A 124 -3.30 2.42 -11.84
C PRO A 124 -3.30 1.24 -10.84
N LYS A 125 -2.11 0.75 -10.53
CA LYS A 125 -1.89 -0.37 -9.60
C LYS A 125 -1.97 0.08 -8.15
N VAL A 126 -1.40 1.25 -7.85
CA VAL A 126 -1.38 1.84 -6.50
C VAL A 126 -2.47 2.90 -6.41
N ARG A 127 -3.45 2.67 -5.57
CA ARG A 127 -4.58 3.58 -5.36
C ARG A 127 -5.38 3.18 -4.11
N VAL A 128 -6.27 4.03 -3.67
CA VAL A 128 -7.31 3.68 -2.69
C VAL A 128 -8.26 2.67 -3.34
N PRO A 129 -8.51 1.49 -2.74
CA PRO A 129 -9.45 0.51 -3.31
C PRO A 129 -10.89 0.99 -3.14
N GLY A 130 -11.78 0.53 -4.02
CA GLY A 130 -13.22 0.72 -3.84
C GLY A 130 -13.79 -0.15 -2.71
N ASP A 131 -15.04 0.12 -2.30
CA ASP A 131 -15.77 -0.70 -1.34
C ASP A 131 -16.02 -2.12 -1.86
N VAL A 132 -16.08 -3.10 -0.95
CA VAL A 132 -16.42 -4.48 -1.26
C VAL A 132 -17.76 -4.85 -0.63
N GLU A 133 -18.52 -5.72 -1.28
CA GLU A 133 -19.79 -6.25 -0.79
C GLU A 133 -19.66 -7.67 -0.23
N SER A 134 -18.59 -8.36 -0.61
CA SER A 134 -18.30 -9.73 -0.18
C SER A 134 -16.79 -10.03 -0.16
N ALA A 135 -16.40 -11.14 0.46
CA ALA A 135 -15.05 -11.66 0.34
C ALA A 135 -14.72 -12.12 -1.09
N THR A 136 -15.72 -12.53 -1.87
CA THR A 136 -15.56 -12.91 -3.27
C THR A 136 -15.12 -11.72 -4.11
N ASP A 137 -15.66 -10.51 -3.88
CA ASP A 137 -15.25 -9.30 -4.60
C ASP A 137 -13.76 -9.02 -4.45
N VAL A 138 -13.18 -9.36 -3.29
CA VAL A 138 -11.74 -9.21 -3.07
C VAL A 138 -10.94 -10.11 -4.01
N VAL A 139 -11.39 -11.35 -4.18
CA VAL A 139 -10.74 -12.32 -5.08
C VAL A 139 -10.91 -11.89 -6.54
N ASP A 140 -12.12 -11.54 -6.94
CA ASP A 140 -12.45 -11.12 -8.31
C ASP A 140 -11.61 -9.91 -8.71
N ARG A 141 -11.47 -8.91 -7.86
CA ARG A 141 -10.63 -7.72 -8.12
C ARG A 141 -9.16 -8.03 -8.31
N VAL A 142 -8.62 -9.04 -7.64
CA VAL A 142 -7.24 -9.50 -7.86
C VAL A 142 -7.12 -10.25 -9.19
N VAL A 143 -8.12 -11.07 -9.52
CA VAL A 143 -8.14 -11.86 -10.77
C VAL A 143 -8.33 -10.97 -11.99
N GLU A 144 -9.13 -9.91 -11.87
CA GLU A 144 -9.43 -8.96 -12.96
C GLU A 144 -8.34 -7.89 -13.14
N ASP A 145 -7.46 -7.70 -12.14
CA ASP A 145 -6.40 -6.69 -12.21
C ASP A 145 -5.37 -7.04 -13.29
N ASP A 146 -4.81 -6.01 -13.93
CA ASP A 146 -3.79 -6.19 -14.97
C ASP A 146 -2.57 -6.94 -14.40
N LEU A 147 -2.04 -7.87 -15.17
CA LEU A 147 -0.85 -8.62 -14.77
C LEU A 147 0.41 -7.85 -15.21
N TYR A 148 1.25 -7.51 -14.24
CA TYR A 148 2.60 -7.01 -14.50
C TYR A 148 3.59 -8.17 -14.52
N ALA A 149 4.35 -8.28 -15.61
CA ALA A 149 5.41 -9.25 -15.79
C ALA A 149 4.96 -10.72 -15.57
N PRO A 150 4.34 -11.37 -16.58
CA PRO A 150 3.98 -12.78 -16.50
C PRO A 150 5.22 -13.67 -16.34
N PHE A 151 5.13 -14.65 -15.45
CA PHE A 151 6.19 -15.60 -15.18
C PHE A 151 5.79 -17.04 -15.46
N LEU A 152 6.79 -17.87 -15.73
CA LEU A 152 6.62 -19.30 -15.69
C LEU A 152 6.56 -19.78 -14.23
N ARG A 153 5.73 -20.80 -13.98
CA ARG A 153 5.57 -21.39 -12.65
C ARG A 153 6.90 -21.79 -12.02
N GLU A 154 7.80 -22.37 -12.81
CA GLU A 154 9.11 -22.86 -12.37
C GLU A 154 10.00 -21.76 -11.79
N TRP A 155 9.69 -20.50 -12.08
CA TRP A 155 10.45 -19.35 -11.57
C TRP A 155 9.89 -18.79 -10.27
N ILE A 156 8.63 -19.12 -9.94
CA ILE A 156 7.89 -18.51 -8.82
C ILE A 156 7.65 -19.53 -7.71
N ALA A 157 7.23 -20.74 -8.10
CA ALA A 157 6.89 -21.80 -7.16
C ALA A 157 8.18 -22.52 -6.72
N ASP A 158 8.40 -22.59 -5.42
CA ASP A 158 9.40 -23.49 -4.85
C ASP A 158 8.88 -24.92 -4.99
N SER A 159 9.49 -25.69 -5.89
CA SER A 159 9.01 -27.02 -6.27
C SER A 159 8.98 -28.05 -5.14
N ASP A 160 9.57 -27.72 -3.99
CA ASP A 160 9.67 -28.60 -2.83
C ASP A 160 8.62 -28.31 -1.74
N ARG A 161 7.68 -27.38 -1.97
CA ARG A 161 6.64 -27.01 -1.01
C ARG A 161 5.26 -27.44 -1.49
N GLU A 162 4.68 -28.43 -0.85
CA GLU A 162 3.25 -28.75 -0.94
C GLU A 162 2.46 -27.87 0.05
N THR A 163 2.42 -26.57 -0.21
CA THR A 163 1.66 -25.62 0.61
C THR A 163 0.39 -25.20 -0.11
N PHE A 164 -0.59 -24.67 0.62
CA PHE A 164 -1.78 -24.07 0.01
C PHE A 164 -1.44 -22.97 -1.00
N ALA A 165 -0.39 -22.20 -0.77
CA ALA A 165 0.07 -21.20 -1.71
C ALA A 165 0.48 -21.79 -3.06
N ASP A 166 1.01 -23.03 -3.08
CA ASP A 166 1.39 -23.71 -4.32
C ASP A 166 0.16 -24.15 -5.13
N GLU A 167 -0.96 -24.44 -4.46
CA GLU A 167 -2.22 -24.81 -5.12
C GLU A 167 -2.87 -23.59 -5.81
N ILE A 168 -2.65 -22.39 -5.30
CA ILE A 168 -3.21 -21.12 -5.82
C ILE A 168 -2.12 -20.17 -6.31
N TRP A 169 -1.01 -20.68 -6.83
CA TRP A 169 0.16 -19.89 -7.17
C TRP A 169 -0.13 -18.77 -8.19
N GLU A 170 -1.01 -18.97 -9.15
CA GLU A 170 -1.42 -17.93 -10.11
C GLU A 170 -2.13 -16.75 -9.40
N PHE A 171 -3.01 -17.07 -8.46
CA PHE A 171 -3.68 -16.05 -7.65
C PHE A 171 -2.68 -15.32 -6.76
N ASP A 172 -1.80 -16.06 -6.08
CA ASP A 172 -0.79 -15.47 -5.19
C ASP A 172 0.18 -14.57 -5.97
N TYR A 173 0.53 -14.99 -7.17
CA TYR A 173 1.36 -14.18 -8.07
C TYR A 173 0.63 -12.90 -8.50
N ARG A 174 -0.62 -12.96 -8.97
CA ARG A 174 -1.42 -11.78 -9.30
C ARG A 174 -1.56 -10.84 -8.12
N ARG A 175 -1.89 -11.38 -6.95
CA ARG A 175 -1.98 -10.63 -5.70
C ARG A 175 -0.67 -9.91 -5.37
N SER A 176 0.47 -10.46 -5.72
CA SER A 176 1.78 -9.87 -5.44
C SER A 176 2.02 -8.53 -6.15
N THR A 177 1.31 -8.26 -7.25
CA THR A 177 1.32 -6.98 -7.98
C THR A 177 0.01 -6.18 -7.84
N TYR A 178 -0.89 -6.60 -6.96
CA TYR A 178 -2.10 -5.87 -6.60
C TYR A 178 -1.80 -4.88 -5.47
N TRP A 179 -1.27 -3.72 -5.83
CA TRP A 179 -0.73 -2.72 -4.90
C TRP A 179 -1.76 -1.65 -4.54
N ARG A 180 -2.82 -2.04 -3.84
CA ARG A 180 -3.78 -1.07 -3.27
C ARG A 180 -3.28 -0.60 -1.89
N TRP A 181 -3.64 0.60 -1.49
CA TRP A 181 -3.30 1.14 -0.17
C TRP A 181 -3.93 0.36 0.99
N LEU A 182 -5.04 -0.28 0.72
CA LEU A 182 -5.65 -1.28 1.59
C LEU A 182 -5.94 -2.52 0.76
N ARG A 183 -5.62 -3.70 1.24
CA ARG A 183 -5.99 -4.95 0.56
C ARG A 183 -6.35 -6.05 1.55
N CYS A 184 -7.14 -7.01 1.09
CA CYS A 184 -7.36 -8.24 1.82
C CYS A 184 -6.35 -9.30 1.38
N VAL A 185 -5.65 -9.89 2.32
CA VAL A 185 -4.75 -11.02 2.10
C VAL A 185 -5.49 -12.30 2.41
N VAL A 186 -5.65 -13.14 1.40
CA VAL A 186 -6.31 -14.45 1.48
C VAL A 186 -5.25 -15.53 1.57
N GLY A 187 -5.42 -16.48 2.48
CA GLY A 187 -4.53 -17.63 2.63
C GLY A 187 -3.58 -17.53 3.82
N GLY A 188 -2.71 -18.49 3.91
CA GLY A 188 -1.85 -18.73 5.07
C GLY A 188 -2.40 -19.83 5.97
N ASP A 189 -1.61 -20.25 6.95
CA ASP A 189 -2.02 -21.30 7.88
C ASP A 189 -3.15 -20.80 8.78
N PRO A 190 -4.03 -21.71 9.26
CA PRO A 190 -5.00 -21.36 10.28
C PRO A 190 -4.34 -20.74 11.51
N VAL A 191 -4.96 -19.67 12.03
CA VAL A 191 -4.46 -19.03 13.24
C VAL A 191 -4.89 -19.86 14.45
N ALA A 192 -3.94 -20.19 15.32
CA ALA A 192 -4.21 -20.98 16.50
C ALA A 192 -5.36 -20.38 17.34
N GLY A 193 -6.40 -21.16 17.58
CA GLY A 193 -7.60 -20.76 18.34
C GLY A 193 -8.70 -20.08 17.51
N ALA A 194 -8.51 -19.90 16.19
CA ALA A 194 -9.51 -19.34 15.28
C ALA A 194 -10.20 -20.39 14.39
N GLY A 195 -10.08 -21.69 14.72
CA GLY A 195 -10.61 -22.79 13.91
C GLY A 195 -9.64 -23.30 12.85
N ASP A 196 -10.14 -24.12 11.94
CA ASP A 196 -9.36 -24.71 10.84
C ASP A 196 -9.41 -23.87 9.57
N GLU A 197 -10.08 -22.71 9.61
CA GLU A 197 -10.23 -21.83 8.46
C GLU A 197 -8.94 -21.07 8.14
N ARG A 198 -8.69 -20.87 6.85
CA ARG A 198 -7.55 -20.09 6.37
C ARG A 198 -7.69 -18.63 6.77
N SER A 199 -6.56 -17.99 6.97
CA SER A 199 -6.50 -16.61 7.43
C SER A 199 -7.00 -15.62 6.37
N LEU A 200 -7.91 -14.73 6.78
CA LEU A 200 -8.31 -13.54 6.03
C LEU A 200 -7.85 -12.30 6.80
N ARG A 201 -7.05 -11.45 6.16
CA ARG A 201 -6.43 -10.31 6.84
C ARG A 201 -6.59 -9.03 6.03
N ILE A 202 -7.01 -7.97 6.69
CA ILE A 202 -6.91 -6.63 6.12
C ILE A 202 -5.48 -6.15 6.32
N GLU A 203 -4.77 -5.86 5.23
CA GLU A 203 -3.42 -5.32 5.21
C GLU A 203 -3.50 -3.81 4.95
N TYR A 204 -3.00 -3.04 5.91
CA TYR A 204 -2.96 -1.59 5.88
C TYR A 204 -1.58 -1.14 5.41
N ARG A 205 -1.46 -0.43 4.28
CA ARG A 205 -0.18 -0.25 3.59
C ARG A 205 0.40 1.18 3.56
N PRO A 206 -0.40 2.25 3.77
CA PRO A 206 0.11 3.61 3.54
C PRO A 206 0.94 4.17 4.70
N LEU A 207 0.94 3.54 5.87
CA LEU A 207 1.56 4.10 7.06
C LEU A 207 3.09 4.08 7.00
N PRO A 208 3.76 5.23 7.21
CA PRO A 208 5.21 5.29 7.24
C PRO A 208 5.80 4.58 8.46
N THR A 209 7.05 4.15 8.33
CA THR A 209 7.85 3.74 9.48
C THR A 209 7.99 4.92 10.44
N GLN A 210 7.83 4.68 11.74
CA GLN A 210 7.91 5.71 12.76
C GLN A 210 9.32 5.80 13.37
N PRO A 211 9.69 6.94 13.98
CA PRO A 211 11.03 7.17 14.51
C PRO A 211 11.47 6.18 15.61
N THR A 212 10.53 5.67 16.40
CA THR A 212 10.83 4.71 17.47
C THR A 212 10.01 3.44 17.36
N VAL A 213 10.51 2.33 17.92
CA VAL A 213 9.78 1.07 18.01
C VAL A 213 8.47 1.24 18.79
N THR A 214 8.46 2.09 19.80
CA THR A 214 7.25 2.37 20.60
C THR A 214 6.18 3.02 19.73
N ASP A 215 6.55 3.97 18.87
CA ASP A 215 5.60 4.64 17.98
C ASP A 215 5.09 3.67 16.90
N VAL A 216 5.97 2.82 16.35
CA VAL A 216 5.57 1.75 15.41
C VAL A 216 4.53 0.82 16.03
N VAL A 217 4.78 0.33 17.24
CA VAL A 217 3.86 -0.56 17.96
C VAL A 217 2.57 0.18 18.36
N GLY A 218 2.69 1.43 18.78
CA GLY A 218 1.55 2.29 19.13
C GLY A 218 0.64 2.53 17.92
N LEU A 219 1.20 2.89 16.77
CA LEU A 219 0.45 3.10 15.54
C LEU A 219 -0.21 1.82 15.04
N GLN A 220 0.49 0.68 15.11
CA GLN A 220 -0.09 -0.62 14.77
C GLN A 220 -1.27 -0.97 15.70
N ALA A 221 -1.11 -0.78 16.99
CA ALA A 221 -2.18 -1.04 17.97
C ALA A 221 -3.38 -0.10 17.75
N LEU A 222 -3.13 1.18 17.46
CA LEU A 222 -4.17 2.15 17.13
C LEU A 222 -4.93 1.74 15.86
N THR A 223 -4.25 1.38 14.78
CA THR A 223 -4.87 0.95 13.52
C THR A 223 -5.81 -0.24 13.75
N VAL A 224 -5.32 -1.29 14.40
CA VAL A 224 -6.11 -2.50 14.68
C VAL A 224 -7.26 -2.19 15.64
N GLY A 225 -7.00 -1.41 16.70
CA GLY A 225 -8.00 -1.03 17.69
C GLY A 225 -9.11 -0.16 17.11
N LEU A 226 -8.76 0.80 16.25
CA LEU A 226 -9.72 1.67 15.60
C LEU A 226 -10.63 0.88 14.65
N LEU A 227 -10.08 0.05 13.77
CA LEU A 227 -10.88 -0.78 12.87
C LEU A 227 -11.86 -1.69 13.61
N ARG A 228 -11.36 -2.41 14.63
CA ARG A 228 -12.22 -3.28 15.45
C ARG A 228 -13.27 -2.48 16.22
N GLY A 229 -12.90 -1.34 16.76
CA GLY A 229 -13.80 -0.49 17.53
C GLY A 229 -14.93 0.07 16.69
N LEU A 230 -14.64 0.57 15.49
CA LEU A 230 -15.63 1.09 14.54
C LEU A 230 -16.64 0.02 14.14
N VAL A 231 -16.16 -1.17 13.76
CA VAL A 231 -17.04 -2.28 13.37
C VAL A 231 -17.86 -2.78 14.57
N ALA A 232 -17.25 -2.95 15.73
CA ALA A 232 -17.96 -3.43 16.94
C ALA A 232 -19.01 -2.44 17.47
N ALA A 233 -18.80 -1.13 17.23
CA ALA A 233 -19.73 -0.08 17.63
C ALA A 233 -20.80 0.22 16.57
N ASP A 234 -20.77 -0.44 15.42
CA ASP A 234 -21.59 -0.10 14.26
C ASP A 234 -21.53 1.42 13.96
N HIS A 235 -20.31 1.95 13.93
CA HIS A 235 -20.08 3.37 13.84
C HIS A 235 -20.41 3.89 12.44
N PRO A 236 -21.15 5.01 12.30
CA PRO A 236 -21.62 5.53 11.02
C PRO A 236 -20.50 5.93 10.05
N LEU A 237 -19.24 5.97 10.48
CA LEU A 237 -18.10 6.25 9.59
C LEU A 237 -18.06 5.29 8.39
N ALA A 238 -18.51 4.06 8.54
CA ALA A 238 -18.60 3.11 7.44
C ALA A 238 -19.55 3.57 6.31
N GLU A 239 -20.50 4.46 6.62
CA GLU A 239 -21.45 5.04 5.66
C GLU A 239 -20.90 6.28 4.94
N LEU A 240 -19.74 6.81 5.35
CA LEU A 240 -19.09 7.92 4.67
C LEU A 240 -18.89 7.56 3.19
N PRO A 241 -19.27 8.41 2.22
CA PRO A 241 -19.05 8.14 0.81
C PRO A 241 -17.59 7.82 0.50
N TRP A 242 -17.35 6.80 -0.32
CA TRP A 242 -16.00 6.38 -0.69
C TRP A 242 -15.15 7.53 -1.23
N ALA A 243 -15.71 8.39 -2.11
CA ALA A 243 -14.99 9.52 -2.65
C ALA A 243 -14.54 10.54 -1.58
N ALA A 244 -15.29 10.69 -0.50
CA ALA A 244 -14.88 11.53 0.62
C ALA A 244 -13.73 10.92 1.42
N ALA A 245 -13.72 9.59 1.56
CA ALA A 245 -12.60 8.88 2.19
C ALA A 245 -11.33 8.94 1.34
N GLU A 246 -11.45 8.79 0.02
CA GLU A 246 -10.34 8.94 -0.92
C GLU A 246 -9.77 10.36 -0.90
N THR A 247 -10.62 11.39 -0.97
CA THR A 247 -10.19 12.79 -0.86
C THR A 247 -9.46 13.05 0.45
N SER A 248 -9.98 12.54 1.58
CA SER A 248 -9.34 12.66 2.89
C SER A 248 -7.97 11.97 2.93
N PHE A 249 -7.80 10.87 2.21
CA PHE A 249 -6.52 10.17 2.14
C PHE A 249 -5.45 11.00 1.44
N TYR A 250 -5.76 11.59 0.29
CA TYR A 250 -4.79 12.41 -0.44
C TYR A 250 -4.54 13.76 0.26
N SER A 251 -5.58 14.41 0.82
CA SER A 251 -5.39 15.59 1.67
C SER A 251 -4.46 15.28 2.86
N ALA A 252 -4.62 14.13 3.50
CA ALA A 252 -3.71 13.71 4.57
C ALA A 252 -2.25 13.48 4.11
N ALA A 253 -2.05 13.02 2.88
CA ALA A 253 -0.71 12.87 2.31
C ALA A 253 -0.06 14.24 2.01
N GLU A 254 -0.85 15.22 1.58
CA GLU A 254 -0.40 16.58 1.27
C GLU A 254 -0.18 17.41 2.53
N ASP A 255 -1.18 17.47 3.42
CA ASP A 255 -1.25 18.44 4.51
C ASP A 255 -1.00 17.83 5.91
N GLY A 256 -0.90 16.50 6.03
CA GLY A 256 -0.66 15.84 7.31
C GLY A 256 -1.74 16.17 8.35
N LEU A 257 -1.32 16.72 9.50
CA LEU A 257 -2.24 17.08 10.59
C LEU A 257 -3.13 18.28 10.27
N ASP A 258 -2.80 19.08 9.27
CA ASP A 258 -3.58 20.25 8.83
C ASP A 258 -4.61 19.87 7.74
N ALA A 259 -4.69 18.61 7.37
CA ALA A 259 -5.59 18.11 6.34
C ALA A 259 -7.07 18.25 6.69
N ASP A 260 -7.86 18.64 5.69
CA ASP A 260 -9.33 18.61 5.78
C ASP A 260 -9.83 17.17 5.61
N LEU A 261 -10.25 16.57 6.72
CA LEU A 261 -10.71 15.18 6.75
C LEU A 261 -12.23 15.10 6.88
N ALA A 262 -12.86 14.34 5.99
CA ALA A 262 -14.27 14.02 6.13
C ALA A 262 -14.49 13.05 7.29
N TRP A 263 -15.44 13.39 8.16
CA TRP A 263 -15.85 12.59 9.30
C TRP A 263 -17.37 12.65 9.47
N VAL A 264 -17.96 11.79 10.30
CA VAL A 264 -19.41 11.70 10.59
C VAL A 264 -19.70 12.05 12.04
#